data_fa6c506cb11d54bde68972f1014f62a2
#
_entry.id   fa6c506cb11d54bde68972f1014f62a2
#
_cell.length_a   1.000
_cell.length_b   1.000
_cell.length_c   1.000
_cell.angle_alpha   90.00
_cell.angle_beta   90.00
_cell.angle_gamma   90.00
#
_symmetry.space_group_name_H-M   'P 1'
#
loop_
_entity.id
_entity.type
_entity.pdbx_description
1 polymer ?
#
loop_
_entity_poly.entity_id
_entity_poly.type
_entity_poly.pdbx_seq_one_letter_code
_entity_poly.pdbx_strand_id
1 'polypeptide(L)'
;MSETKIIPTTGRNNCGGRCIIYAHVRDGIIEKLSTETTGTPEHPVPLCACARGLNYHKTFLGEDRLRWPMKRTGERGEGKFSRISWEEALDILTSEY
;
A
#
# COMPACT_ATOMS: atom_id res chain seq x y z
N MET A 1 -20.90 -8.64 -15.82
CA MET A 1 -20.36 -8.06 -14.55
C MET A 1 -19.17 -8.88 -14.10
N SER A 2 -18.08 -8.25 -13.80
CA SER A 2 -16.91 -8.94 -13.28
C SER A 2 -17.16 -9.41 -11.84
N GLU A 3 -16.70 -10.61 -11.56
CA GLU A 3 -16.81 -11.22 -10.25
C GLU A 3 -15.75 -10.65 -9.29
N THR A 4 -16.15 -10.37 -8.06
CA THR A 4 -15.21 -9.97 -7.01
C THR A 4 -14.49 -11.20 -6.47
N LYS A 5 -13.17 -11.23 -6.57
CA LYS A 5 -12.33 -12.28 -6.01
C LYS A 5 -11.85 -11.86 -4.61
N ILE A 6 -11.90 -12.80 -3.66
CA ILE A 6 -11.40 -12.59 -2.31
C ILE A 6 -10.04 -13.27 -2.19
N ILE A 7 -8.99 -12.50 -1.97
CA ILE A 7 -7.61 -12.99 -1.94
C ILE A 7 -7.05 -12.80 -0.53
N PRO A 8 -6.68 -13.88 0.16
CA PRO A 8 -6.04 -13.78 1.47
C PRO A 8 -4.62 -13.21 1.33
N THR A 9 -4.28 -12.27 2.19
CA THR A 9 -2.97 -11.62 2.26
C THR A 9 -2.67 -11.17 3.67
N THR A 10 -1.59 -10.46 3.86
CA THR A 10 -1.21 -9.87 5.15
C THR A 10 -0.88 -8.39 5.01
N GLY A 11 -0.95 -7.65 6.10
CA GLY A 11 -0.56 -6.24 6.13
C GLY A 11 0.96 -6.05 6.03
N ARG A 12 1.38 -4.96 5.41
CA ARG A 12 2.79 -4.58 5.18
C ARG A 12 3.14 -3.23 5.80
N ASN A 13 2.61 -2.97 6.96
CA ASN A 13 2.89 -1.71 7.65
C ASN A 13 4.01 -1.91 8.65
N ASN A 14 5.19 -1.87 8.36
CA ASN A 14 6.36 -1.81 9.27
C ASN A 14 6.05 -1.93 10.80
N CYS A 15 5.05 -2.72 11.15
CA CYS A 15 4.57 -2.90 12.51
C CYS A 15 4.82 -4.31 13.06
N GLY A 16 5.38 -5.22 12.26
CA GLY A 16 5.58 -6.62 12.63
C GLY A 16 4.28 -7.41 12.81
N GLY A 17 3.13 -6.84 12.49
CA GLY A 17 1.84 -7.51 12.59
C GLY A 17 1.73 -8.71 11.65
N ARG A 18 1.02 -9.73 12.11
CA ARG A 18 0.75 -10.98 11.38
C ARG A 18 -0.74 -11.10 11.09
N CYS A 19 -1.35 -9.97 10.73
CA CYS A 19 -2.79 -9.92 10.51
C CYS A 19 -3.17 -10.63 9.23
N ILE A 20 -4.32 -11.31 9.24
CA ILE A 20 -4.93 -11.84 8.04
C ILE A 20 -5.83 -10.75 7.45
N ILE A 21 -5.58 -10.43 6.20
CA ILE A 21 -6.37 -9.47 5.42
C ILE A 21 -6.90 -10.18 4.19
N TYR A 22 -8.18 -9.96 3.91
CA TYR A 22 -8.82 -10.43 2.69
C TYR A 22 -9.02 -9.26 1.74
N ALA A 23 -8.30 -9.26 0.63
CA ALA A 23 -8.44 -8.27 -0.42
C ALA A 23 -9.59 -8.65 -1.35
N HIS A 24 -10.59 -7.78 -1.44
CA HIS A 24 -11.70 -7.91 -2.37
C HIS A 24 -11.30 -7.22 -3.68
N VAL A 25 -11.00 -8.01 -4.69
CA VAL A 25 -10.45 -7.52 -5.97
C VAL A 25 -11.47 -7.68 -7.08
N ARG A 26 -11.74 -6.60 -7.79
CA ARG A 26 -12.53 -6.59 -9.02
C ARG A 26 -11.75 -5.88 -10.13
N ASP A 27 -11.67 -6.50 -11.28
CA ASP A 27 -10.95 -5.96 -12.45
C ASP A 27 -9.49 -5.53 -12.15
N GLY A 28 -8.82 -6.28 -11.25
CA GLY A 28 -7.44 -5.99 -10.85
C GLY A 28 -7.29 -4.87 -9.82
N ILE A 29 -8.39 -4.30 -9.33
CA ILE A 29 -8.40 -3.20 -8.35
C ILE A 29 -8.92 -3.71 -7.00
N ILE A 30 -8.24 -3.36 -5.92
CA ILE A 30 -8.70 -3.66 -4.57
C ILE A 30 -9.79 -2.64 -4.19
N GLU A 31 -11.03 -3.10 -4.08
CA GLU A 31 -12.16 -2.25 -3.70
C GLU A 31 -12.30 -2.12 -2.17
N LYS A 32 -11.96 -3.20 -1.46
CA LYS A 32 -12.18 -3.29 -0.02
C LYS A 32 -11.17 -4.25 0.60
N LEU A 33 -10.82 -3.99 1.85
CA LEU A 33 -10.10 -4.94 2.70
C LEU A 33 -11.00 -5.36 3.87
N SER A 34 -10.98 -6.64 4.20
CA SER A 34 -11.62 -7.18 5.39
C SER A 34 -10.63 -8.05 6.17
N THR A 35 -11.00 -8.48 7.36
CA THR A 35 -10.13 -9.27 8.21
C THR A 35 -10.91 -10.40 8.87
N GLU A 36 -10.18 -11.35 9.44
CA GLU A 36 -10.77 -12.39 10.27
C GLU A 36 -11.31 -11.78 11.57
N THR A 37 -12.56 -12.07 11.90
CA THR A 37 -13.21 -11.56 13.12
C THR A 37 -13.55 -12.65 14.13
N THR A 38 -13.46 -13.90 13.71
CA THR A 38 -13.72 -15.08 14.54
C THR A 38 -12.55 -16.06 14.42
N GLY A 39 -12.13 -16.63 15.53
CA GLY A 39 -11.13 -17.69 15.52
C GLY A 39 -11.68 -19.01 14.97
N THR A 40 -10.80 -19.99 14.81
CA THR A 40 -11.15 -21.40 14.51
C THR A 40 -11.04 -22.24 15.76
N PRO A 41 -11.55 -23.49 15.77
CA PRO A 41 -11.36 -24.39 16.90
C PRO A 41 -9.89 -24.62 17.25
N GLU A 42 -9.00 -24.65 16.26
CA GLU A 42 -7.55 -24.81 16.43
C GLU A 42 -6.85 -23.51 16.85
N HIS A 43 -7.42 -22.37 16.45
CA HIS A 43 -6.90 -21.02 16.75
C HIS A 43 -8.05 -20.11 17.18
N PRO A 44 -8.44 -20.20 18.47
CA PRO A 44 -9.63 -19.47 18.94
C PRO A 44 -9.47 -17.94 18.98
N VAL A 45 -8.25 -17.44 18.91
CA VAL A 45 -7.98 -15.99 18.83
C VAL A 45 -7.84 -15.60 17.35
N PRO A 46 -8.70 -14.72 16.81
CA PRO A 46 -8.58 -14.29 15.42
C PRO A 46 -7.36 -13.40 15.22
N LEU A 47 -6.72 -13.50 14.06
CA LEU A 47 -5.62 -12.64 13.64
C LEU A 47 -6.16 -11.38 12.95
N CYS A 48 -6.90 -10.59 13.69
CA CYS A 48 -7.55 -9.38 13.17
C CYS A 48 -6.55 -8.30 12.76
N ALA A 49 -6.84 -7.65 11.64
CA ALA A 49 -6.14 -6.43 11.25
C ALA A 49 -6.72 -5.21 11.99
N CYS A 50 -5.84 -4.27 12.31
CA CYS A 50 -6.24 -2.97 12.87
C CYS A 50 -6.74 -2.01 11.78
N ALA A 51 -7.20 -0.83 12.18
CA ALA A 51 -7.67 0.20 11.26
C ALA A 51 -6.62 0.58 10.20
N ARG A 52 -5.34 0.57 10.53
CA ARG A 52 -4.25 0.83 9.57
C ARG A 52 -4.23 -0.23 8.47
N GLY A 53 -4.24 -1.51 8.83
CA GLY A 53 -4.24 -2.61 7.86
C GLY A 53 -5.48 -2.60 6.96
N LEU A 54 -6.65 -2.37 7.53
CA LEU A 54 -7.92 -2.34 6.80
C LEU A 54 -8.09 -1.15 5.85
N ASN A 55 -7.29 -0.09 6.02
CA ASN A 55 -7.34 1.10 5.18
C ASN A 55 -6.10 1.28 4.29
N TYR A 56 -5.18 0.34 4.30
CA TYR A 56 -3.90 0.48 3.59
C TYR A 56 -4.07 0.62 2.06
N HIS A 57 -5.09 0.01 1.48
CA HIS A 57 -5.39 0.16 0.05
C HIS A 57 -5.66 1.61 -0.35
N LYS A 58 -6.19 2.44 0.57
CA LYS A 58 -6.40 3.87 0.33
C LYS A 58 -5.09 4.64 0.17
N THR A 59 -4.01 4.15 0.79
CA THR A 59 -2.70 4.78 0.67
C THR A 59 -2.12 4.63 -0.73
N PHE A 60 -2.16 3.44 -1.31
CA PHE A 60 -1.58 3.24 -2.65
C PHE A 60 -2.55 3.48 -3.81
N LEU A 61 -3.84 3.64 -3.53
CA LEU A 61 -4.83 4.08 -4.51
C LEU A 61 -5.14 5.59 -4.41
N GLY A 62 -4.58 6.27 -3.41
CA GLY A 62 -4.79 7.70 -3.17
C GLY A 62 -4.22 8.58 -4.30
N GLU A 63 -4.81 9.75 -4.47
CA GLU A 63 -4.38 10.72 -5.49
C GLU A 63 -2.97 11.25 -5.24
N ASP A 64 -2.57 11.33 -3.97
CA ASP A 64 -1.27 11.78 -3.52
C ASP A 64 -0.18 10.69 -3.55
N ARG A 65 -0.52 9.48 -3.99
CA ARG A 65 0.43 8.38 -4.11
C ARG A 65 1.49 8.68 -5.17
N LEU A 66 2.76 8.66 -4.77
CA LEU A 66 3.87 8.79 -5.72
C LEU A 66 3.89 7.60 -6.68
N ARG A 67 3.82 7.88 -7.98
CA ARG A 67 3.74 6.88 -9.06
C ARG A 67 4.99 6.83 -9.93
N TRP A 68 5.83 7.83 -9.83
CA TRP A 68 7.08 7.99 -10.58
C TRP A 68 8.09 8.78 -9.77
N PRO A 69 9.38 8.74 -10.13
CA PRO A 69 10.39 9.57 -9.49
C PRO A 69 10.10 11.05 -9.70
N MET A 70 10.41 11.83 -8.69
CA MET A 70 10.23 13.28 -8.73
C MET A 70 11.46 13.98 -8.18
N LYS A 71 11.83 15.09 -8.80
CA LYS A 71 12.92 15.95 -8.38
C LYS A 71 12.37 17.26 -7.83
N ARG A 72 12.89 17.72 -6.72
CA ARG A 72 12.52 19.03 -6.16
C ARG A 72 12.97 20.14 -7.09
N THR A 73 12.07 21.09 -7.38
CA THR A 73 12.31 22.24 -8.26
C THR A 73 12.26 23.57 -7.54
N GLY A 74 11.78 23.59 -6.29
CA GLY A 74 11.71 24.78 -5.44
C GLY A 74 12.65 24.70 -4.23
N GLU A 75 12.56 25.70 -3.40
CA GLU A 75 13.28 25.73 -2.13
C GLU A 75 12.77 24.64 -1.17
N ARG A 76 13.60 24.30 -0.20
CA ARG A 76 13.24 23.30 0.80
C ARG A 76 12.01 23.73 1.59
N GLY A 77 10.97 22.90 1.58
CA GLY A 77 9.70 23.17 2.27
C GLY A 77 8.62 23.79 1.37
N GLU A 78 8.93 24.20 0.14
CA GLU A 78 7.91 24.73 -0.79
C GLU A 78 7.02 23.66 -1.38
N GLY A 79 7.41 22.38 -1.32
CA GLY A 79 6.60 21.27 -1.85
C GLY A 79 6.52 21.25 -3.38
N LYS A 80 7.47 21.86 -4.07
CA LYS A 80 7.50 21.90 -5.54
C LYS A 80 8.38 20.80 -6.10
N PHE A 81 7.78 19.94 -6.92
CA PHE A 81 8.44 18.79 -7.52
C PHE A 81 8.05 18.67 -8.99
N SER A 82 8.96 18.16 -9.82
CA SER A 82 8.68 17.78 -11.20
C SER A 82 9.00 16.29 -11.41
N ARG A 83 8.25 15.66 -12.29
CA ARG A 83 8.50 14.28 -12.70
C ARG A 83 9.81 14.19 -13.46
N ILE A 84 10.60 13.15 -13.13
CA ILE A 84 11.82 12.77 -13.86
C ILE A 84 11.72 11.30 -14.30
N SER A 85 12.59 10.88 -15.19
CA SER A 85 12.70 9.47 -15.57
C SER A 85 13.40 8.64 -14.48
N TRP A 86 13.21 7.32 -14.51
CA TRP A 86 13.98 6.42 -13.64
C TRP A 86 15.47 6.47 -13.92
N GLU A 87 15.85 6.63 -15.19
CA GLU A 87 17.24 6.78 -15.60
C GLU A 87 17.88 8.02 -14.95
N GLU A 88 17.22 9.19 -15.08
CA GLU A 88 17.68 10.42 -14.42
C GLU A 88 17.75 10.27 -12.90
N ALA A 89 16.76 9.65 -12.28
CA ALA A 89 16.76 9.42 -10.83
C ALA A 89 17.95 8.57 -10.38
N LEU A 90 18.25 7.49 -11.11
CA LEU A 90 19.39 6.62 -10.82
C LEU A 90 20.73 7.32 -11.05
N ASP A 91 20.84 8.12 -12.11
CA ASP A 91 22.06 8.92 -12.39
C ASP A 91 22.34 9.92 -11.27
N ILE A 92 21.31 10.60 -10.76
CA ILE A 92 21.45 11.51 -9.61
C ILE A 92 21.96 10.75 -8.39
N LEU A 93 21.33 9.61 -8.06
CA LEU A 93 21.73 8.81 -6.90
C LEU A 93 23.17 8.33 -7.00
N THR A 94 23.58 7.81 -8.16
CA THR A 94 24.93 7.27 -8.37
C THR A 94 26.01 8.35 -8.44
N SER A 95 25.66 9.57 -8.82
CA SER A 95 26.60 10.70 -8.82
C SER A 95 26.83 11.32 -7.43
N GLU A 96 25.89 11.16 -6.50
CA GLU A 96 25.98 11.66 -5.13
C GLU A 96 26.61 10.67 -4.15
N TYR A 97 26.62 9.39 -4.48
CA TYR A 97 27.16 8.29 -3.67
C TYR A 97 28.26 7.52 -4.42
#